data_dfff708c5206d5149385cdaafd85b025
#
_entry.id   dfff708c5206d5149385cdaafd85b025
#
_cell.length_a   1.000
_cell.length_b   1.000
_cell.length_c   1.000
_cell.angle_alpha   90.00
_cell.angle_beta   90.00
_cell.angle_gamma   90.00
#
_symmetry.space_group_name_H-M   'P 1'
#
loop_
_entity.id
_entity.type
_entity.pdbx_description
1 polymer ?
#
loop_
_entity_poly.entity_id
_entity_poly.type
_entity_poly.pdbx_seq_one_letter_code
_entity_poly.pdbx_strand_id
1 'polypeptide(L)'
;MELELYKNDSSYNTINKELTLLTSLTIHLKQHTNLLHTQIIIHNSEQLKNLNYAKMLDRCYFVQVQTINNDKFLLLTLDEDVLETYKKDILASSQDVIEKSTAGNVKQKNVSPETVSKTFNSNIKLENGNSIIMVTSGQPIKNGEHNHDDDRSN
;
A
#
# COMPACT_ATOMS: atom_id res chain seq x y z
N MET A 1 -25.75 11.61 -7.51
CA MET A 1 -24.30 11.40 -7.51
C MET A 1 -23.94 10.31 -8.50
N GLU A 2 -22.70 10.27 -8.94
CA GLU A 2 -22.19 9.28 -9.88
C GLU A 2 -21.57 8.09 -9.12
N LEU A 3 -21.86 6.88 -9.58
CA LEU A 3 -21.25 5.62 -9.15
C LEU A 3 -20.60 5.00 -10.38
N GLU A 4 -19.30 4.91 -10.36
CA GLU A 4 -18.52 4.24 -11.42
C GLU A 4 -18.21 2.81 -11.01
N LEU A 5 -18.47 1.87 -11.89
CA LEU A 5 -18.30 0.45 -11.67
C LEU A 5 -17.15 -0.08 -12.53
N TYR A 6 -16.24 -0.82 -11.90
CA TYR A 6 -15.01 -1.29 -12.52
C TYR A 6 -14.79 -2.78 -12.34
N LYS A 7 -13.98 -3.33 -13.25
CA LYS A 7 -13.25 -4.56 -13.05
C LYS A 7 -11.84 -4.19 -12.55
N ASN A 8 -11.43 -4.80 -11.46
CA ASN A 8 -10.09 -4.69 -10.90
C ASN A 8 -9.36 -6.03 -11.09
N ASP A 9 -8.23 -6.00 -11.79
CA ASP A 9 -7.38 -7.18 -12.01
C ASP A 9 -6.17 -7.22 -11.05
N SER A 10 -6.00 -6.18 -10.21
CA SER A 10 -4.92 -6.10 -9.23
C SER A 10 -5.25 -6.84 -7.94
N SER A 11 -4.22 -7.25 -7.20
CA SER A 11 -4.40 -7.85 -5.88
C SER A 11 -4.92 -6.84 -4.85
N TYR A 12 -5.50 -7.35 -3.75
CA TYR A 12 -6.15 -6.55 -2.70
C TYR A 12 -5.25 -5.44 -2.13
N ASN A 13 -4.00 -5.77 -1.84
CA ASN A 13 -3.04 -4.87 -1.17
C ASN A 13 -2.18 -4.05 -2.15
N THR A 14 -2.55 -3.98 -3.42
CA THR A 14 -1.80 -3.21 -4.42
C THR A 14 -2.19 -1.75 -4.37
N ILE A 15 -1.21 -0.87 -4.28
CA ILE A 15 -1.36 0.56 -4.55
C ILE A 15 -1.21 0.75 -6.08
N ASN A 16 -1.99 1.62 -6.70
CA ASN A 16 -2.11 1.78 -8.16
C ASN A 16 -2.76 0.57 -8.83
N LYS A 17 -4.04 0.40 -8.55
CA LYS A 17 -4.83 -0.68 -9.13
C LYS A 17 -5.07 -0.48 -10.63
N GLU A 18 -5.04 -1.58 -11.37
CA GLU A 18 -5.42 -1.62 -12.78
C GLU A 18 -6.94 -1.79 -12.88
N LEU A 19 -7.62 -0.71 -13.20
CA LEU A 19 -9.08 -0.64 -13.24
C LEU A 19 -9.58 -0.49 -14.67
N THR A 20 -10.53 -1.34 -15.08
CA THR A 20 -11.26 -1.23 -16.34
C THR A 20 -12.67 -0.76 -16.04
N LEU A 21 -13.07 0.41 -16.56
CA LEU A 21 -14.43 0.93 -16.40
C LEU A 21 -15.43 0.05 -17.14
N LEU A 22 -16.45 -0.41 -16.44
CA LEU A 22 -17.56 -1.18 -17.00
C LEU A 22 -18.74 -0.28 -17.34
N THR A 23 -19.16 0.55 -16.38
CA THR A 23 -20.29 1.48 -16.56
C THR A 23 -20.27 2.57 -15.48
N SER A 24 -21.01 3.63 -15.75
CA SER A 24 -21.26 4.72 -14.80
C SER A 24 -22.74 4.90 -14.61
N LEU A 25 -23.21 5.02 -13.37
CA LEU A 25 -24.61 5.10 -13.00
C LEU A 25 -24.87 6.31 -12.11
N THR A 26 -26.01 7.00 -12.35
CA THR A 26 -26.48 8.01 -11.41
C THR A 26 -27.30 7.36 -10.31
N ILE A 27 -26.89 7.52 -9.06
CA ILE A 27 -27.54 6.95 -7.89
C ILE A 27 -27.97 8.03 -6.90
N HIS A 28 -28.93 7.66 -6.04
CA HIS A 28 -29.38 8.47 -4.91
C HIS A 28 -29.19 7.66 -3.63
N LEU A 29 -28.36 8.16 -2.70
CA LEU A 29 -28.23 7.54 -1.38
C LEU A 29 -29.35 8.01 -0.46
N LYS A 30 -29.77 7.14 0.44
CA LYS A 30 -30.68 7.50 1.54
C LYS A 30 -29.92 8.36 2.55
N GLN A 31 -30.68 9.22 3.27
CA GLN A 31 -30.12 9.90 4.45
C GLN A 31 -29.57 8.85 5.43
N HIS A 32 -28.46 9.17 6.06
CA HIS A 32 -27.77 8.30 7.03
C HIS A 32 -27.16 7.00 6.44
N THR A 33 -26.78 7.00 5.17
CA THR A 33 -26.01 5.88 4.59
C THR A 33 -24.62 5.84 5.18
N ASN A 34 -24.19 4.67 5.67
CA ASN A 34 -22.80 4.45 6.09
C ASN A 34 -21.91 4.32 4.86
N LEU A 35 -21.02 5.28 4.63
CA LEU A 35 -20.13 5.29 3.46
C LEU A 35 -19.01 4.26 3.53
N LEU A 36 -18.67 3.74 4.71
CA LEU A 36 -17.61 2.73 4.85
C LEU A 36 -18.08 1.34 4.38
N HIS A 37 -19.36 1.08 4.56
CA HIS A 37 -19.99 -0.19 4.20
C HIS A 37 -21.40 0.10 3.68
N THR A 38 -21.54 0.17 2.37
CA THR A 38 -22.79 0.60 1.70
C THR A 38 -23.36 -0.53 0.87
N GLN A 39 -24.69 -0.65 0.85
CA GLN A 39 -25.40 -1.58 -0.02
C GLN A 39 -26.24 -0.83 -1.05
N ILE A 40 -26.12 -1.24 -2.31
CA ILE A 40 -26.81 -0.63 -3.45
C ILE A 40 -27.44 -1.74 -4.30
N ILE A 41 -28.69 -1.53 -4.73
CA ILE A 41 -29.36 -2.44 -5.65
C ILE A 41 -29.39 -1.79 -7.03
N ILE A 42 -28.93 -2.51 -8.03
CA ILE A 42 -28.93 -2.08 -9.43
C ILE A 42 -29.56 -3.14 -10.33
N HIS A 43 -29.96 -2.75 -11.55
CA HIS A 43 -30.37 -3.71 -12.56
C HIS A 43 -29.18 -4.54 -13.03
N ASN A 44 -29.38 -5.86 -13.18
CA ASN A 44 -28.37 -6.74 -13.74
C ASN A 44 -28.21 -6.49 -15.24
N SER A 45 -26.97 -6.52 -15.71
CA SER A 45 -26.63 -6.47 -17.13
C SER A 45 -25.39 -7.33 -17.43
N GLU A 46 -25.28 -7.79 -18.66
CA GLU A 46 -24.14 -8.58 -19.15
C GLU A 46 -22.78 -7.89 -18.92
N GLN A 47 -22.78 -6.55 -18.97
CA GLN A 47 -21.56 -5.75 -18.80
C GLN A 47 -20.97 -5.83 -17.38
N LEU A 48 -21.79 -6.28 -16.39
CA LEU A 48 -21.43 -6.30 -14.97
C LEU A 48 -20.91 -7.67 -14.50
N LYS A 49 -20.70 -8.63 -15.40
CA LYS A 49 -20.27 -9.99 -15.05
C LYS A 49 -19.01 -10.09 -14.20
N ASN A 50 -18.08 -9.15 -14.40
CA ASN A 50 -16.78 -9.15 -13.71
C ASN A 50 -16.62 -7.94 -12.79
N LEU A 51 -17.73 -7.38 -12.32
CA LEU A 51 -17.75 -6.28 -11.40
C LEU A 51 -17.18 -6.70 -10.04
N ASN A 52 -16.14 -6.02 -9.59
CA ASN A 52 -15.53 -6.26 -8.28
C ASN A 52 -14.97 -4.99 -7.62
N TYR A 53 -15.14 -3.82 -8.27
CA TYR A 53 -14.64 -2.56 -7.76
C TYR A 53 -15.51 -1.38 -8.17
N ALA A 54 -15.57 -0.35 -7.33
CA ALA A 54 -16.39 0.84 -7.57
C ALA A 54 -15.71 2.11 -7.06
N LYS A 55 -16.10 3.25 -7.66
CA LYS A 55 -15.74 4.59 -7.16
C LYS A 55 -17.00 5.42 -6.96
N MET A 56 -17.06 6.13 -5.86
CA MET A 56 -18.17 7.00 -5.49
C MET A 56 -17.69 8.04 -4.48
N LEU A 57 -18.03 9.34 -4.68
CA LEU A 57 -17.67 10.44 -3.77
C LEU A 57 -16.16 10.49 -3.45
N ASP A 58 -15.31 10.39 -4.46
CA ASP A 58 -13.85 10.38 -4.34
C ASP A 58 -13.28 9.24 -3.45
N ARG A 59 -14.11 8.23 -3.16
CA ARG A 59 -13.73 7.01 -2.43
C ARG A 59 -13.75 5.80 -3.34
N CYS A 60 -12.90 4.86 -3.01
CA CYS A 60 -12.75 3.60 -3.71
C CYS A 60 -13.29 2.45 -2.86
N TYR A 61 -13.91 1.45 -3.52
CA TYR A 61 -14.59 0.36 -2.84
C TYR A 61 -14.32 -0.97 -3.51
N PHE A 62 -14.09 -2.00 -2.72
CA PHE A 62 -14.25 -3.38 -3.15
C PHE A 62 -15.73 -3.72 -3.20
N VAL A 63 -16.14 -4.44 -4.22
CA VAL A 63 -17.55 -4.77 -4.45
C VAL A 63 -17.78 -6.28 -4.36
N GLN A 64 -18.67 -6.67 -3.46
CA GLN A 64 -19.24 -8.02 -3.45
C GLN A 64 -20.58 -7.98 -4.15
N VAL A 65 -20.78 -8.88 -5.11
CA VAL A 65 -21.99 -8.93 -5.94
C VAL A 65 -22.83 -10.13 -5.56
N GLN A 66 -24.11 -9.91 -5.25
CA GLN A 66 -25.08 -10.95 -5.02
C GLN A 66 -26.27 -10.74 -5.97
N THR A 67 -26.71 -11.80 -6.65
CA THR A 67 -27.92 -11.76 -7.51
C THR A 67 -29.19 -11.90 -6.68
N ILE A 68 -30.19 -11.13 -7.01
CA ILE A 68 -31.51 -11.17 -6.37
C ILE A 68 -32.61 -11.18 -7.43
N ASN A 69 -33.79 -11.70 -7.06
CA ASN A 69 -34.98 -11.73 -7.88
C ASN A 69 -34.78 -12.39 -9.26
N ASN A 70 -34.34 -13.66 -9.27
CA ASN A 70 -34.07 -14.43 -10.49
C ASN A 70 -33.16 -13.69 -11.48
N ASP A 71 -32.02 -13.23 -10.98
CA ASP A 71 -30.98 -12.55 -11.73
C ASP A 71 -31.36 -11.20 -12.39
N LYS A 72 -32.51 -10.64 -12.02
CA LYS A 72 -32.93 -9.32 -12.53
C LYS A 72 -32.18 -8.15 -11.90
N PHE A 73 -31.77 -8.33 -10.65
CA PHE A 73 -31.08 -7.29 -9.89
C PHE A 73 -29.80 -7.82 -9.26
N LEU A 74 -28.87 -6.92 -9.04
CA LEU A 74 -27.66 -7.15 -8.30
C LEU A 74 -27.71 -6.33 -7.00
N LEU A 75 -27.45 -6.98 -5.87
CA LEU A 75 -27.13 -6.34 -4.61
C LEU A 75 -25.62 -6.20 -4.57
N LEU A 76 -25.16 -4.97 -4.56
CA LEU A 76 -23.75 -4.61 -4.42
C LEU A 76 -23.49 -4.25 -2.96
N THR A 77 -22.58 -4.96 -2.32
CA THR A 77 -22.04 -4.57 -1.03
C THR A 77 -20.66 -3.93 -1.27
N LEU A 78 -20.54 -2.66 -0.91
CA LEU A 78 -19.36 -1.85 -1.11
C LEU A 78 -18.61 -1.73 0.21
N ASP A 79 -17.37 -2.21 0.25
CA ASP A 79 -16.44 -2.08 1.37
C ASP A 79 -15.31 -1.12 0.99
N GLU A 80 -15.05 -0.09 1.79
CA GLU A 80 -14.08 0.95 1.45
C GLU A 80 -12.67 0.38 1.30
N ASP A 81 -12.03 0.69 0.17
CA ASP A 81 -10.59 0.48 -0.05
C ASP A 81 -9.81 1.67 0.51
N VAL A 82 -9.41 1.57 1.75
CA VAL A 82 -8.68 2.61 2.48
C VAL A 82 -7.34 2.93 1.82
N LEU A 83 -6.64 1.92 1.26
CA LEU A 83 -5.33 2.12 0.64
C LEU A 83 -5.41 3.00 -0.60
N GLU A 84 -6.39 2.76 -1.48
CA GLU A 84 -6.53 3.56 -2.70
C GLU A 84 -7.21 4.90 -2.40
N THR A 85 -8.21 4.94 -1.50
CA THR A 85 -8.92 6.16 -1.10
C THR A 85 -7.96 7.19 -0.48
N TYR A 86 -7.13 6.77 0.47
CA TYR A 86 -6.21 7.67 1.20
C TYR A 86 -4.76 7.58 0.72
N LYS A 87 -4.53 7.04 -0.45
CA LYS A 87 -3.20 6.82 -1.02
C LYS A 87 -2.30 8.04 -0.98
N LYS A 88 -2.82 9.22 -1.33
CA LYS A 88 -2.03 10.45 -1.33
C LYS A 88 -1.54 10.81 0.07
N ASP A 89 -2.42 10.69 1.06
CA ASP A 89 -2.11 11.01 2.45
C ASP A 89 -1.16 9.96 3.05
N ILE A 90 -1.37 8.68 2.73
CA ILE A 90 -0.49 7.59 3.16
C ILE A 90 0.93 7.77 2.61
N LEU A 91 1.06 8.10 1.32
CA LEU A 91 2.37 8.32 0.70
C LEU A 91 3.07 9.60 1.16
N ALA A 92 2.30 10.60 1.60
CA ALA A 92 2.83 11.85 2.14
C ALA A 92 3.15 11.76 3.64
N SER A 93 2.66 10.74 4.35
CA SER A 93 2.91 10.57 5.78
C SER A 93 4.36 10.20 6.06
N SER A 94 4.96 10.84 7.07
CA SER A 94 6.24 10.40 7.62
C SER A 94 6.02 9.13 8.46
N GLN A 95 6.82 8.10 8.24
CA GLN A 95 6.75 6.86 9.02
C GLN A 95 7.83 6.86 10.10
N ASP A 96 7.41 6.61 11.34
CA ASP A 96 8.32 6.29 12.43
C ASP A 96 8.53 4.77 12.46
N VAL A 97 9.75 4.32 12.20
CA VAL A 97 10.10 2.91 12.35
C VAL A 97 10.53 2.64 13.78
N ILE A 98 9.75 1.84 14.49
CA ILE A 98 10.08 1.38 15.84
C ILE A 98 10.82 0.05 15.73
N GLU A 99 12.13 0.07 15.96
CA GLU A 99 12.92 -1.13 16.07
C GLU A 99 12.87 -1.66 17.51
N LYS A 100 12.27 -2.84 17.68
CA LYS A 100 12.20 -3.50 18.99
C LYS A 100 13.43 -4.39 19.15
N SER A 101 14.41 -3.94 19.92
CA SER A 101 15.54 -4.79 20.28
C SER A 101 15.12 -5.77 21.38
N THR A 102 15.68 -6.97 21.37
CA THR A 102 15.41 -8.07 22.33
C THR A 102 15.77 -7.69 23.79
N ALA A 103 16.45 -6.58 24.00
CA ALA A 103 16.89 -6.08 25.31
C ALA A 103 15.91 -5.08 25.97
N GLY A 104 14.68 -4.96 25.47
CA GLY A 104 13.63 -4.14 26.11
C GLY A 104 13.74 -2.62 25.92
N ASN A 105 14.75 -2.12 25.26
CA ASN A 105 14.87 -0.71 24.93
C ASN A 105 14.25 -0.43 23.56
N VAL A 106 13.15 0.28 23.56
CA VAL A 106 12.54 0.80 22.31
C VAL A 106 13.29 2.07 21.93
N LYS A 107 14.07 2.01 20.87
CA LYS A 107 14.65 3.21 20.25
C LYS A 107 13.74 3.66 19.13
N GLN A 108 13.06 4.77 19.32
CA GLN A 108 12.34 5.46 18.25
C GLN A 108 13.35 6.17 17.37
N LYS A 109 13.37 5.84 16.10
CA LYS A 109 14.30 6.44 15.13
C LYS A 109 13.48 6.93 13.96
N ASN A 110 13.54 8.24 13.72
CA ASN A 110 13.03 8.80 12.47
C ASN A 110 13.95 8.32 11.34
N VAL A 111 13.47 7.36 10.57
CA VAL A 111 14.20 6.87 9.40
C VAL A 111 13.65 7.59 8.19
N SER A 112 14.40 8.57 7.70
CA SER A 112 14.22 9.01 6.33
C SER A 112 14.76 7.89 5.43
N PRO A 113 13.98 7.34 4.49
CA PRO A 113 14.48 6.27 3.63
C PRO A 113 15.46 6.85 2.61
N GLU A 114 16.71 6.92 2.99
CA GLU A 114 17.81 7.22 2.07
C GLU A 114 18.43 5.89 1.65
N THR A 115 18.14 5.47 0.42
CA THR A 115 18.74 4.27 -0.16
C THR A 115 20.13 4.62 -0.69
N VAL A 116 21.18 4.28 0.06
CA VAL A 116 22.55 4.38 -0.44
C VAL A 116 22.94 3.03 -1.03
N SER A 117 23.05 2.95 -2.35
CA SER A 117 23.63 1.79 -3.02
C SER A 117 25.11 2.04 -3.33
N LYS A 118 25.99 1.19 -2.83
CA LYS A 118 27.40 1.15 -3.22
C LYS A 118 27.66 -0.12 -4.00
N THR A 119 28.11 0.04 -5.23
CA THR A 119 28.53 -1.10 -6.06
C THR A 119 30.03 -1.29 -5.90
N PHE A 120 30.43 -2.46 -5.42
CA PHE A 120 31.84 -2.84 -5.35
C PHE A 120 32.11 -3.81 -6.51
N ASN A 121 32.98 -3.41 -7.42
CA ASN A 121 33.47 -4.30 -8.47
C ASN A 121 34.75 -4.96 -7.97
N SER A 122 34.68 -6.29 -7.79
CA SER A 122 35.87 -7.10 -7.50
C SER A 122 36.41 -7.66 -8.80
N ASN A 123 37.71 -7.49 -9.04
CA ASN A 123 38.42 -8.09 -10.16
C ASN A 123 38.74 -9.57 -9.93
N ILE A 124 38.29 -10.16 -8.81
CA ILE A 124 38.52 -11.56 -8.50
C ILE A 124 37.44 -12.36 -9.25
N LYS A 125 37.87 -13.17 -10.20
CA LYS A 125 37.01 -14.18 -10.83
C LYS A 125 36.86 -15.35 -9.84
N LEU A 126 35.64 -15.59 -9.39
CA LEU A 126 35.32 -16.81 -8.65
C LEU A 126 35.29 -17.98 -9.64
N GLU A 127 36.21 -18.92 -9.47
CA GLU A 127 36.16 -20.19 -10.22
C GLU A 127 34.97 -21.02 -9.71
N ASN A 128 34.28 -21.68 -10.65
CA ASN A 128 33.12 -22.59 -10.38
C ASN A 128 31.77 -21.94 -10.03
N GLY A 129 31.49 -20.71 -10.47
CA GLY A 129 30.12 -20.18 -10.50
C GLY A 129 29.44 -20.00 -9.13
N ASN A 130 30.20 -20.02 -8.03
CA ASN A 130 29.67 -19.78 -6.69
C ASN A 130 29.53 -18.26 -6.45
N SER A 131 28.32 -17.82 -6.11
CA SER A 131 28.05 -16.46 -5.69
C SER A 131 27.89 -16.41 -4.18
N ILE A 132 28.60 -15.53 -3.51
CA ILE A 132 28.39 -15.22 -2.10
C ILE A 132 27.70 -13.86 -2.02
N ILE A 133 26.46 -13.84 -1.52
CA ILE A 133 25.73 -12.60 -1.23
C ILE A 133 25.89 -12.33 0.25
N MET A 134 26.61 -11.26 0.60
CA MET A 134 26.69 -10.79 1.97
C MET A 134 25.79 -9.54 2.11
N VAL A 135 24.77 -9.65 2.93
CA VAL A 135 23.91 -8.52 3.28
C VAL A 135 24.31 -8.07 4.68
N THR A 136 24.85 -6.86 4.79
CA THR A 136 25.11 -6.25 6.08
C THR A 136 24.15 -5.09 6.28
N SER A 137 23.37 -5.14 7.35
CA SER A 137 22.58 -4.02 7.83
C SER A 137 23.37 -3.38 8.99
N GLY A 138 23.84 -2.16 8.79
CA GLY A 138 24.58 -1.43 9.83
C GLY A 138 24.52 0.07 9.58
N GLN A 139 24.63 0.85 10.64
CA GLN A 139 24.78 2.30 10.50
C GLN A 139 26.14 2.63 9.90
N PRO A 140 26.25 3.69 9.07
CA PRO A 140 27.56 4.20 8.67
C PRO A 140 28.31 4.61 9.94
N ILE A 141 29.49 4.05 10.12
CA ILE A 141 30.39 4.47 11.17
C ILE A 141 30.80 5.91 10.80
N LYS A 142 30.35 6.90 11.57
CA LYS A 142 30.95 8.22 11.53
C LYS A 142 32.40 8.02 11.98
N ASN A 143 33.35 8.33 11.12
CA ASN A 143 34.76 8.41 11.53
C ASN A 143 34.80 9.43 12.65
N GLY A 144 34.90 8.94 13.88
CA GLY A 144 35.12 9.78 15.05
C GLY A 144 36.48 10.42 14.90
N GLU A 145 36.50 11.73 15.06
CA GLU A 145 37.74 12.46 15.31
C GLU A 145 38.44 11.81 16.49
N HIS A 146 39.60 11.27 16.24
CA HIS A 146 40.55 10.88 17.29
C HIS A 146 41.08 12.18 17.90
N ASN A 147 40.42 12.65 18.94
CA ASN A 147 41.08 13.58 19.86
C ASN A 147 42.04 12.77 20.71
N HIS A 148 43.27 12.83 20.30
CA HIS A 148 44.44 12.41 21.08
C HIS A 148 44.72 13.54 22.07
N ASP A 149 44.10 13.49 23.24
CA ASP A 149 44.58 14.29 24.38
C ASP A 149 45.67 13.47 25.09
N ASP A 150 46.89 13.72 24.66
CA ASP A 150 48.09 13.48 25.45
C ASP A 150 48.10 14.51 26.58
N ASP A 151 47.68 14.12 27.78
CA ASP A 151 48.01 14.86 28.99
C ASP A 151 48.91 13.99 29.90
N ARG A 152 50.21 14.08 29.61
CA ARG A 152 51.24 13.74 30.55
C ARG A 152 51.73 15.04 31.14
N SER A 153 51.48 15.29 32.40
CA SER A 153 52.39 16.10 33.22
C SER A 153 52.15 15.88 34.70
N ASN A 154 53.18 15.33 35.34
CA ASN A 154 53.59 15.45 36.74
C ASN A 154 52.70 14.82 37.83
#